data_41143b11bb6afeb5e2cc10b72e21ca55
#
_entry.id   41143b11bb6afeb5e2cc10b72e21ca55
#
_cell.length_a   1.000
_cell.length_b   1.000
_cell.length_c   1.000
_cell.angle_alpha   90.00
_cell.angle_beta   90.00
_cell.angle_gamma   90.00
#
_symmetry.space_group_name_H-M   'P 1'
#
loop_
_entity.id
_entity.type
_entity.pdbx_description
1 polymer ?
#
loop_
_entity_poly.entity_id
_entity_poly.type
_entity_poly.pdbx_seq_one_letter_code
_entity_poly.pdbx_strand_id
1 'polypeptide(L)'
;MRPALGVLVAIGVLAILDVHAQAPKPITITRIYTAPDGSSAVEEIPMALSNGGVSEMMKASGAQFSRRPPGPPSDWHVGPRRQYVITLSGRAELTVGGGKKVAVGPGHVSLIEDLTGKGHITQNLGPDDRIVVTIPLE
;
A
#
# COMPACT_ATOMS: atom_id res chain seq x y z
N MET A 1 -64.91 -24.53 42.52
CA MET A 1 -64.00 -24.66 41.39
C MET A 1 -63.23 -23.35 41.23
N ARG A 2 -61.90 -23.39 41.52
CA ARG A 2 -61.03 -22.23 41.34
C ARG A 2 -60.07 -22.55 40.13
N PRO A 3 -59.90 -21.69 39.12
CA PRO A 3 -58.95 -21.94 38.10
C PRO A 3 -57.52 -21.52 38.58
N ALA A 4 -56.57 -22.42 38.39
CA ALA A 4 -55.18 -22.14 38.65
C ALA A 4 -54.58 -21.28 37.54
N LEU A 5 -54.01 -20.15 37.94
CA LEU A 5 -53.33 -19.22 37.05
C LEU A 5 -51.91 -19.72 36.83
N GLY A 6 -51.61 -20.27 35.65
CA GLY A 6 -50.28 -20.69 35.28
C GLY A 6 -49.43 -19.47 34.91
N VAL A 7 -48.34 -19.24 35.64
CA VAL A 7 -47.33 -18.23 35.33
C VAL A 7 -46.37 -18.80 34.30
N LEU A 8 -46.37 -18.26 33.08
CA LEU A 8 -45.43 -18.58 32.03
C LEU A 8 -44.17 -17.72 32.26
N VAL A 9 -43.11 -18.34 32.71
CA VAL A 9 -41.77 -17.69 32.79
C VAL A 9 -41.10 -17.80 31.42
N ALA A 10 -41.05 -16.69 30.70
CA ALA A 10 -40.28 -16.61 29.46
C ALA A 10 -38.80 -16.41 29.81
N ILE A 11 -37.99 -17.44 29.59
CA ILE A 11 -36.52 -17.35 29.69
C ILE A 11 -36.02 -16.73 28.41
N GLY A 12 -35.70 -15.44 28.44
CA GLY A 12 -35.01 -14.75 27.36
C GLY A 12 -33.55 -15.21 27.25
N VAL A 13 -33.22 -15.93 26.18
CA VAL A 13 -31.83 -16.24 25.85
C VAL A 13 -31.18 -14.98 25.28
N LEU A 14 -30.36 -14.32 26.09
CA LEU A 14 -29.52 -13.20 25.64
C LEU A 14 -28.40 -13.77 24.77
N ALA A 15 -28.49 -13.66 23.43
CA ALA A 15 -27.42 -13.98 22.51
C ALA A 15 -26.30 -12.95 22.69
N ILE A 16 -25.22 -13.33 23.33
CA ILE A 16 -23.98 -12.55 23.37
C ILE A 16 -23.37 -12.62 21.98
N LEU A 17 -23.50 -11.53 21.21
CA LEU A 17 -22.77 -11.37 19.96
C LEU A 17 -21.28 -11.16 20.32
N ASP A 18 -20.47 -12.19 20.18
CA ASP A 18 -19.02 -12.09 20.25
C ASP A 18 -18.55 -11.20 19.08
N VAL A 19 -18.38 -9.92 19.34
CA VAL A 19 -17.69 -9.01 18.42
C VAL A 19 -16.21 -9.36 18.48
N HIS A 20 -15.80 -10.31 17.66
CA HIS A 20 -14.39 -10.57 17.42
C HIS A 20 -13.81 -9.34 16.72
N ALA A 21 -13.08 -8.51 17.45
CA ALA A 21 -12.32 -7.42 16.87
C ALA A 21 -11.31 -8.02 15.87
N GLN A 22 -11.54 -7.83 14.58
CA GLN A 22 -10.64 -8.30 13.54
C GLN A 22 -9.30 -7.58 13.71
N ALA A 23 -8.19 -8.34 13.75
CA ALA A 23 -6.86 -7.76 13.84
C ALA A 23 -6.67 -6.71 12.72
N PRO A 24 -6.03 -5.56 13.02
CA PRO A 24 -5.79 -4.53 12.02
C PRO A 24 -5.02 -5.11 10.82
N LYS A 25 -5.43 -4.75 9.61
CA LYS A 25 -4.69 -5.13 8.40
C LYS A 25 -3.28 -4.54 8.46
N PRO A 26 -2.23 -5.29 8.10
CA PRO A 26 -0.88 -4.75 8.05
C PRO A 26 -0.79 -3.63 7.01
N ILE A 27 0.02 -2.62 7.30
CA ILE A 27 0.44 -1.65 6.29
C ILE A 27 1.39 -2.37 5.33
N THR A 28 1.04 -2.41 4.04
CA THR A 28 1.83 -3.08 3.03
C THR A 28 2.49 -2.06 2.12
N ILE A 29 3.74 -2.29 1.76
CA ILE A 29 4.53 -1.46 0.86
C ILE A 29 4.91 -2.29 -0.35
N THR A 30 4.71 -1.74 -1.54
CA THR A 30 5.18 -2.34 -2.80
C THR A 30 6.65 -1.99 -2.99
N ARG A 31 7.55 -2.96 -2.82
CA ARG A 31 8.97 -2.83 -3.07
C ARG A 31 9.29 -3.14 -4.52
N ILE A 32 10.01 -2.25 -5.19
CA ILE A 32 10.56 -2.45 -6.55
C ILE A 32 12.08 -2.46 -6.42
N TYR A 33 12.72 -3.55 -6.82
CA TYR A 33 14.15 -3.76 -6.60
C TYR A 33 14.82 -4.42 -7.81
N THR A 34 16.14 -4.32 -7.90
CA THR A 34 16.92 -5.02 -8.92
C THR A 34 17.12 -6.47 -8.51
N ALA A 35 16.63 -7.40 -9.32
CA ALA A 35 16.85 -8.84 -9.15
C ALA A 35 18.27 -9.25 -9.58
N PRO A 36 18.76 -10.46 -9.20
CA PRO A 36 20.11 -10.92 -9.54
C PRO A 36 20.43 -10.98 -11.04
N ASP A 37 19.41 -11.12 -11.90
CA ASP A 37 19.54 -11.12 -13.36
C ASP A 37 19.57 -9.70 -13.98
N GLY A 38 19.54 -8.65 -13.15
CA GLY A 38 19.52 -7.25 -13.58
C GLY A 38 18.16 -6.74 -14.03
N SER A 39 17.10 -7.54 -13.98
CA SER A 39 15.73 -7.06 -14.19
C SER A 39 15.19 -6.40 -12.93
N SER A 40 14.20 -5.52 -13.06
CA SER A 40 13.43 -5.07 -11.90
C SER A 40 12.40 -6.13 -11.49
N ALA A 41 12.24 -6.31 -10.21
CA ALA A 41 11.24 -7.21 -9.61
C ALA A 41 10.36 -6.45 -8.63
N VAL A 42 9.24 -7.03 -8.26
CA VAL A 42 8.30 -6.43 -7.33
C VAL A 42 7.82 -7.45 -6.30
N GLU A 43 7.76 -7.02 -5.06
CA GLU A 43 7.18 -7.76 -3.94
C GLU A 43 6.39 -6.85 -3.02
N GLU A 44 5.44 -7.42 -2.29
CA GLU A 44 4.72 -6.73 -1.23
C GLU A 44 5.37 -7.07 0.10
N ILE A 45 5.81 -6.04 0.84
CA ILE A 45 6.42 -6.20 2.15
C ILE A 45 5.55 -5.58 3.24
N PRO A 46 5.28 -6.27 4.35
CA PRO A 46 4.57 -5.70 5.48
C PRO A 46 5.50 -4.71 6.21
N MET A 47 4.95 -3.58 6.62
CA MET A 47 5.63 -2.63 7.49
C MET A 47 5.66 -3.20 8.92
N ALA A 48 6.85 -3.33 9.49
CA ALA A 48 7.00 -3.71 10.88
C ALA A 48 6.51 -2.57 11.79
N LEU A 49 5.57 -2.86 12.66
CA LEU A 49 5.01 -1.91 13.61
C LEU A 49 5.28 -2.37 15.04
N SER A 50 5.57 -1.44 15.93
CA SER A 50 5.61 -1.67 17.38
C SER A 50 4.21 -1.97 17.93
N ASN A 51 4.13 -2.34 19.21
CA ASN A 51 2.85 -2.57 19.91
C ASN A 51 1.93 -1.33 19.92
N GLY A 52 2.48 -0.13 19.72
CA GLY A 52 1.71 1.11 19.58
C GLY A 52 1.24 1.41 18.14
N GLY A 53 1.46 0.49 17.19
CA GLY A 53 1.05 0.68 15.79
C GLY A 53 1.94 1.65 15.00
N VAL A 54 3.16 1.91 15.46
CA VAL A 54 4.10 2.87 14.87
C VAL A 54 5.34 2.12 14.37
N SER A 55 5.80 2.44 13.14
CA SER A 55 7.08 1.93 12.62
C SER A 55 8.26 2.62 13.32
N GLU A 56 9.45 2.06 13.15
CA GLU A 56 10.67 2.79 13.45
C GLU A 56 10.76 4.07 12.61
N MET A 57 11.39 5.11 13.19
CA MET A 57 11.68 6.34 12.47
C MET A 57 12.76 6.08 11.43
N MET A 58 12.43 6.27 10.15
CA MET A 58 13.39 6.13 9.06
C MET A 58 14.11 7.45 8.83
N LYS A 59 15.44 7.36 8.65
CA LYS A 59 16.24 8.53 8.25
C LYS A 59 15.92 8.87 6.81
N ALA A 60 15.62 10.14 6.56
CA ALA A 60 15.29 10.67 5.26
C ALA A 60 15.90 12.05 5.06
N SER A 61 16.38 12.37 3.86
CA SER A 61 17.00 13.65 3.56
C SER A 61 16.00 14.77 3.26
N GLY A 62 14.71 14.46 3.18
CA GLY A 62 13.64 15.42 2.95
C GLY A 62 12.40 14.81 2.32
N ALA A 63 11.49 15.67 1.85
CA ALA A 63 10.30 15.27 1.12
C ALA A 63 10.04 16.24 -0.03
N GLN A 64 9.62 15.73 -1.19
CA GLN A 64 9.30 16.50 -2.38
C GLN A 64 7.93 16.14 -2.89
N PHE A 65 7.10 17.17 -3.14
CA PHE A 65 5.82 17.01 -3.84
C PHE A 65 6.01 17.21 -5.34
N SER A 66 5.40 16.38 -6.15
CA SER A 66 5.40 16.55 -7.59
C SER A 66 4.04 16.24 -8.21
N ARG A 67 3.73 17.00 -9.24
CA ARG A 67 2.58 16.83 -10.12
C ARG A 67 3.05 16.14 -11.39
N ARG A 68 2.39 15.05 -11.75
CA ARG A 68 2.73 14.24 -12.93
C ARG A 68 1.51 14.07 -13.80
N PRO A 69 1.43 14.76 -14.95
CA PRO A 69 0.28 14.65 -15.84
C PRO A 69 0.16 13.24 -16.43
N PRO A 70 -1.05 12.86 -16.87
CA PRO A 70 -1.25 11.68 -17.70
C PRO A 70 -0.42 11.77 -18.99
N GLY A 71 0.00 10.61 -19.52
CA GLY A 71 0.80 10.60 -20.72
C GLY A 71 1.21 9.21 -21.17
N PRO A 72 2.03 9.12 -22.21
CA PRO A 72 2.58 7.84 -22.66
C PRO A 72 3.44 7.22 -21.56
N PRO A 73 3.68 5.90 -21.62
CA PRO A 73 4.64 5.25 -20.74
C PRO A 73 6.02 5.92 -20.87
N SER A 74 6.75 6.00 -19.77
CA SER A 74 8.16 6.37 -19.81
C SER A 74 8.98 5.29 -20.53
N ASP A 75 10.22 5.62 -20.89
CA ASP A 75 11.21 4.60 -21.18
C ASP A 75 11.56 3.81 -19.92
N TRP A 76 12.24 2.68 -20.10
CA TRP A 76 12.86 1.94 -19.02
C TRP A 76 13.86 2.82 -18.28
N HIS A 77 13.74 2.94 -16.96
CA HIS A 77 14.64 3.75 -16.15
C HIS A 77 14.79 3.16 -14.74
N VAL A 78 15.96 3.32 -14.18
CA VAL A 78 16.22 2.94 -12.78
C VAL A 78 15.72 4.02 -11.82
N GLY A 79 15.48 3.64 -10.58
CA GLY A 79 15.25 4.59 -9.51
C GLY A 79 16.47 5.50 -9.32
N PRO A 80 16.30 6.83 -9.16
CA PRO A 80 17.45 7.74 -9.00
C PRO A 80 18.17 7.54 -7.66
N ARG A 81 17.47 6.95 -6.69
CA ARG A 81 17.95 6.66 -5.33
C ARG A 81 16.94 5.79 -4.61
N ARG A 82 17.34 5.22 -3.48
CA ARG A 82 16.43 4.55 -2.55
C ARG A 82 15.44 5.57 -1.99
N GLN A 83 14.15 5.35 -2.19
CA GLN A 83 13.14 6.33 -1.81
C GLN A 83 11.75 5.71 -1.70
N TYR A 84 10.92 6.30 -0.84
CA TYR A 84 9.47 6.09 -0.94
C TYR A 84 8.86 7.03 -1.99
N VAL A 85 7.89 6.52 -2.72
CA VAL A 85 6.98 7.29 -3.57
C VAL A 85 5.56 7.00 -3.10
N ILE A 86 4.90 7.99 -2.53
CA ILE A 86 3.54 7.89 -2.00
C ILE A 86 2.61 8.60 -2.96
N THR A 87 1.62 7.89 -3.49
CA THR A 87 0.60 8.49 -4.35
C THR A 87 -0.51 9.08 -3.49
N LEU A 88 -0.73 10.39 -3.60
CA LEU A 88 -1.79 11.10 -2.89
C LEU A 88 -3.09 11.14 -3.70
N SER A 89 -2.98 11.36 -5.02
CA SER A 89 -4.11 11.36 -5.94
C SER A 89 -3.69 10.93 -7.34
N GLY A 90 -4.66 10.65 -8.21
CA GLY A 90 -4.41 10.11 -9.53
C GLY A 90 -3.99 8.64 -9.50
N ARG A 91 -3.61 8.12 -10.66
CA ARG A 91 -3.26 6.70 -10.83
C ARG A 91 -2.08 6.53 -11.76
N ALA A 92 -1.35 5.43 -11.61
CA ALA A 92 -0.32 5.02 -12.55
C ALA A 92 -0.26 3.48 -12.62
N GLU A 93 0.46 3.01 -13.61
CA GLU A 93 0.89 1.64 -13.75
C GLU A 93 2.41 1.61 -13.82
N LEU A 94 3.02 0.73 -13.03
CA LEU A 94 4.46 0.44 -13.10
C LEU A 94 4.62 -0.89 -13.83
N THR A 95 5.52 -0.96 -14.80
CA THR A 95 5.90 -2.21 -15.46
C THR A 95 7.31 -2.58 -15.05
N VAL A 96 7.48 -3.77 -14.48
CA VAL A 96 8.77 -4.32 -14.05
C VAL A 96 9.21 -5.47 -14.95
N GLY A 97 10.32 -6.12 -14.63
CA GLY A 97 10.87 -7.24 -15.40
C GLY A 97 9.82 -8.33 -15.67
N GLY A 98 9.95 -8.98 -16.83
CA GLY A 98 8.97 -9.96 -17.29
C GLY A 98 7.63 -9.37 -17.73
N GLY A 99 7.48 -8.04 -17.79
CA GLY A 99 6.23 -7.37 -18.18
C GLY A 99 5.17 -7.36 -17.08
N LYS A 100 5.53 -7.69 -15.84
CA LYS A 100 4.60 -7.64 -14.71
C LYS A 100 4.19 -6.20 -14.43
N LYS A 101 2.89 -5.98 -14.25
CA LYS A 101 2.29 -4.66 -14.03
C LYS A 101 1.79 -4.50 -12.61
N VAL A 102 2.01 -3.33 -12.05
CA VAL A 102 1.58 -2.92 -10.71
C VAL A 102 0.74 -1.67 -10.83
N ALA A 103 -0.51 -1.75 -10.43
CA ALA A 103 -1.38 -0.57 -10.35
C ALA A 103 -1.07 0.22 -9.08
N VAL A 104 -0.90 1.52 -9.21
CA VAL A 104 -0.70 2.43 -8.08
C VAL A 104 -1.76 3.53 -8.09
N GLY A 105 -2.30 3.82 -6.93
CA GLY A 105 -3.36 4.81 -6.73
C GLY A 105 -3.24 5.54 -5.40
N PRO A 106 -4.24 6.31 -5.00
CA PRO A 106 -4.21 7.06 -3.74
C PRO A 106 -3.96 6.15 -2.54
N GLY A 107 -3.01 6.56 -1.67
CA GLY A 107 -2.57 5.78 -0.51
C GLY A 107 -1.55 4.68 -0.81
N HIS A 108 -1.22 4.42 -2.08
CA HIS A 108 -0.21 3.44 -2.44
C HIS A 108 1.20 3.94 -2.10
N VAL A 109 1.97 3.12 -1.41
CA VAL A 109 3.36 3.38 -1.04
C VAL A 109 4.27 2.44 -1.82
N SER A 110 5.11 3.01 -2.68
CA SER A 110 6.17 2.27 -3.38
C SER A 110 7.52 2.56 -2.73
N LEU A 111 8.30 1.50 -2.44
CA LEU A 111 9.72 1.60 -2.09
C LEU A 111 10.54 1.30 -3.34
N ILE A 112 11.24 2.31 -3.84
CA ILE A 112 12.06 2.22 -5.05
C ILE A 112 13.49 1.87 -4.65
N GLU A 113 13.94 0.69 -5.07
CA GLU A 113 15.28 0.12 -4.82
C GLU A 113 15.90 -0.54 -6.08
N ASP A 114 15.27 -0.39 -7.24
CA ASP A 114 15.84 -0.83 -8.53
C ASP A 114 16.81 0.21 -9.09
N LEU A 115 17.93 0.37 -8.39
CA LEU A 115 18.92 1.43 -8.64
C LEU A 115 19.92 1.07 -9.74
N THR A 116 19.89 -0.15 -10.24
CA THR A 116 20.79 -0.68 -11.28
C THR A 116 20.00 -1.53 -12.26
N GLY A 117 20.65 -1.96 -13.34
CA GLY A 117 20.04 -2.83 -14.34
C GLY A 117 19.09 -2.09 -15.26
N LYS A 118 18.00 -2.75 -15.65
CA LYS A 118 17.04 -2.22 -16.63
C LYS A 118 16.05 -1.19 -16.02
N GLY A 119 15.74 -1.33 -14.73
CA GLY A 119 14.73 -0.51 -14.06
C GLY A 119 13.30 -0.87 -14.46
N HIS A 120 12.41 0.09 -14.34
CA HIS A 120 10.97 -0.04 -14.57
C HIS A 120 10.44 1.04 -15.53
N ILE A 121 9.19 0.85 -15.99
CA ILE A 121 8.43 1.84 -16.75
C ILE A 121 7.35 2.39 -15.82
N THR A 122 7.07 3.69 -15.91
CA THR A 122 5.94 4.34 -15.24
C THR A 122 5.02 4.96 -16.28
N GLN A 123 3.72 4.69 -16.18
CA GLN A 123 2.69 5.35 -16.96
C GLN A 123 1.64 5.97 -16.03
N ASN A 124 1.49 7.29 -16.06
CA ASN A 124 0.40 7.97 -15.37
C ASN A 124 -0.90 7.81 -16.16
N LEU A 125 -1.98 7.39 -15.50
CA LEU A 125 -3.24 6.99 -16.11
C LEU A 125 -4.38 7.94 -15.74
N GLY A 126 -5.41 7.96 -16.59
CA GLY A 126 -6.64 8.71 -16.34
C GLY A 126 -6.57 10.15 -16.79
N PRO A 127 -7.65 10.94 -16.55
CA PRO A 127 -7.73 12.33 -16.96
C PRO A 127 -7.01 13.29 -16.02
N ASP A 128 -6.77 12.88 -14.76
CA ASP A 128 -6.24 13.76 -13.72
C ASP A 128 -4.74 13.57 -13.52
N ASP A 129 -4.08 14.65 -13.06
CA ASP A 129 -2.70 14.60 -12.66
C ASP A 129 -2.51 13.65 -11.45
N ARG A 130 -1.46 12.88 -11.50
CA ARG A 130 -1.01 12.11 -10.33
C ARG A 130 -0.16 13.01 -9.43
N ILE A 131 -0.56 13.17 -8.18
CA ILE A 131 0.20 13.88 -7.15
C ILE A 131 0.92 12.87 -6.29
N VAL A 132 2.22 13.04 -6.13
CA VAL A 132 3.04 12.14 -5.32
C VAL A 132 3.92 12.91 -4.34
N VAL A 133 4.23 12.26 -3.22
CA VAL A 133 5.31 12.64 -2.31
C VAL A 133 6.44 11.65 -2.51
N THR A 134 7.64 12.16 -2.74
CA THR A 134 8.88 11.39 -2.79
C THR A 134 9.69 11.69 -1.53
N ILE A 135 10.13 10.64 -0.83
CA ILE A 135 10.92 10.72 0.40
C ILE A 135 12.22 9.93 0.17
N PRO A 136 13.34 10.60 -0.15
CA PRO A 136 14.65 9.96 -0.23
C PRO A 136 15.08 9.40 1.12
N LEU A 137 15.54 8.15 1.13
CA LEU A 137 16.04 7.45 2.32
C LEU A 137 17.58 7.50 2.35
N GLU A 138 18.14 7.58 3.57
CA GLU A 138 19.58 7.49 3.83
C GLU A 138 20.02 6.04 4.02
#